data_fa32228f1f031c1eca2d2563e776e813
#
_entry.id   fa32228f1f031c1eca2d2563e776e813
#
_cell.length_a   1.000
_cell.length_b   1.000
_cell.length_c   1.000
_cell.angle_alpha   90.00
_cell.angle_beta   90.00
_cell.angle_gamma   90.00
#
_symmetry.space_group_name_H-M   'P 1'
#
loop_
_entity.id
_entity.type
_entity.pdbx_description
1 polymer ?
#
loop_
_entity_poly.entity_id
_entity_poly.type
_entity_poly.pdbx_seq_one_letter_code
_entity_poly.pdbx_strand_id
1 'polypeptide(L)'
;MQLLPPLTSDRRTIAREKSAGVHLPYARHVDDHTIETRDGLLMQVIQLRGLLFETADTDEINYRKVLRDAMLQAIGSSRFAIYHHVIRREADAELSDKFPDDFSTRLDAAWRARLSARKLYVNDIFLTLVRRPMQGRVGMADRIRGWFGSTGVDPDVTRSHEVHQLDTARDALLAQLGSYGPRLLSVYETKAGFCSEPLEFLSALYNAEMRPVLMPKQDAGAYIPYRRVSFGEETVELGPAGHTPRSFVGMVSIKDYPAQTAPGMLDELLRLPFEITVSQSFGFVDRQAALGKMNLALRRMRSAEDEAVSLRAELSNAKDDVAAGRAGFGEHHMTVAVHGATIDEVNAGVAEVQASMSDLGIIAVREEIALEPAFWAQFPGNFKYIARRGLISTGNFAGFASSHNFALGKPEANHWGQAVSLLETTAAGPYYFNFHQGDLGNFTVIGPSGSGKTVVVNFLLAQARKFHPRIIFFDKDRGAELFIRAIGGRYDVLRPDMAAGLNPLQLDDSPTNRQFLIDWVAQLAGGADIDETARIKDAIDANFDQPVDHRRLRHLAELFRGGSRPTAADLYSRLRPWWGEGERAWLFDNERDLT
;
A
#
# COMPACT_ATOMS: atom_id res chain seq x y z
N MET A 1 48.71 -25.19 -5.84
CA MET A 1 48.53 -24.27 -6.98
C MET A 1 47.84 -25.06 -8.08
N GLN A 2 46.50 -25.11 -8.04
CA GLN A 2 45.68 -25.77 -9.07
C GLN A 2 45.57 -24.82 -10.25
N LEU A 3 46.09 -25.28 -11.39
CA LEU A 3 45.98 -24.56 -12.68
C LEU A 3 44.50 -24.50 -13.09
N LEU A 4 43.97 -23.29 -13.22
CA LEU A 4 42.67 -23.03 -13.82
C LEU A 4 42.65 -23.64 -15.24
N PRO A 5 41.58 -24.33 -15.65
CA PRO A 5 41.48 -24.86 -17.01
C PRO A 5 41.43 -23.72 -18.04
N PRO A 6 41.92 -23.96 -19.25
CA PRO A 6 42.08 -22.90 -20.24
C PRO A 6 40.74 -22.30 -20.69
N LEU A 7 40.64 -21.00 -20.62
CA LEU A 7 39.51 -20.12 -21.02
C LEU A 7 38.96 -20.30 -22.45
N THR A 8 39.48 -21.25 -23.23
CA THR A 8 39.13 -21.43 -24.66
C THR A 8 37.81 -22.21 -24.88
N SER A 9 37.36 -23.03 -23.93
CA SER A 9 36.05 -23.72 -24.06
C SER A 9 34.88 -22.79 -23.73
N ASP A 10 35.02 -21.90 -22.75
CA ASP A 10 33.97 -21.00 -22.31
C ASP A 10 33.61 -19.93 -23.36
N ARG A 11 34.58 -19.38 -24.07
CA ARG A 11 34.31 -18.41 -25.12
C ARG A 11 33.49 -18.98 -26.30
N ARG A 12 33.68 -20.24 -26.64
CA ARG A 12 32.92 -20.91 -27.71
C ARG A 12 31.50 -21.28 -27.23
N THR A 13 31.33 -21.62 -25.98
CA THR A 13 30.03 -21.90 -25.36
C THR A 13 29.24 -20.61 -25.23
N ILE A 14 29.84 -19.54 -24.70
CA ILE A 14 29.24 -18.21 -24.57
C ILE A 14 28.84 -17.65 -25.95
N ALA A 15 29.65 -17.83 -26.97
CA ALA A 15 29.35 -17.38 -28.33
C ALA A 15 28.19 -18.16 -29.01
N ARG A 16 27.82 -19.34 -28.48
CA ARG A 16 26.68 -20.14 -28.94
C ARG A 16 25.42 -19.96 -28.09
N GLU A 17 25.53 -19.38 -26.90
CA GLU A 17 24.38 -19.04 -26.08
C GLU A 17 23.53 -17.96 -26.76
N LYS A 18 22.23 -18.19 -26.89
CA LYS A 18 21.31 -17.16 -27.32
C LYS A 18 21.16 -16.13 -26.19
N SER A 19 21.26 -14.85 -26.52
CA SER A 19 20.99 -13.78 -25.56
C SER A 19 19.58 -13.95 -24.98
N ALA A 20 19.43 -13.83 -23.66
CA ALA A 20 18.14 -13.86 -22.97
C ALA A 20 17.15 -12.83 -23.55
N GLY A 21 17.65 -11.71 -24.06
CA GLY A 21 16.85 -10.68 -24.74
C GLY A 21 16.06 -11.17 -25.96
N VAL A 22 16.42 -12.33 -26.57
CA VAL A 22 15.64 -12.93 -27.65
C VAL A 22 14.26 -13.40 -27.18
N HIS A 23 14.15 -13.77 -25.91
CA HIS A 23 12.91 -14.24 -25.29
C HIS A 23 12.01 -13.09 -24.81
N LEU A 24 12.54 -11.87 -24.65
CA LEU A 24 11.80 -10.69 -24.26
C LEU A 24 11.30 -9.94 -25.50
N PRO A 25 10.00 -9.67 -25.62
CA PRO A 25 9.43 -9.17 -26.89
C PRO A 25 9.65 -7.68 -27.10
N TYR A 26 10.18 -6.93 -26.16
CA TYR A 26 10.19 -5.47 -26.12
C TYR A 26 11.15 -4.86 -27.13
N ALA A 27 10.64 -4.01 -28.02
CA ALA A 27 11.42 -3.35 -29.03
C ALA A 27 11.88 -1.94 -28.59
N ARG A 28 10.94 -1.04 -28.31
CA ARG A 28 11.24 0.37 -28.03
C ARG A 28 10.08 1.07 -27.30
N HIS A 29 10.36 2.25 -26.78
CA HIS A 29 9.35 3.23 -26.42
C HIS A 29 8.75 3.89 -27.69
N VAL A 30 7.43 4.06 -27.72
CA VAL A 30 6.69 4.83 -28.74
C VAL A 30 6.49 6.26 -28.24
N ASP A 31 6.21 6.39 -26.95
CA ASP A 31 6.09 7.64 -26.19
C ASP A 31 6.57 7.39 -24.74
N ASP A 32 6.39 8.36 -23.84
CA ASP A 32 6.87 8.29 -22.46
C ASP A 32 6.25 7.14 -21.64
N HIS A 33 5.10 6.60 -22.07
CA HIS A 33 4.33 5.60 -21.33
C HIS A 33 4.21 4.27 -22.07
N THR A 34 4.35 4.29 -23.40
CA THR A 34 3.99 3.17 -24.26
C THR A 34 5.23 2.43 -24.76
N ILE A 35 5.29 1.13 -24.50
CA ILE A 35 6.30 0.22 -25.07
C ILE A 35 5.67 -0.56 -26.22
N GLU A 36 6.40 -0.64 -27.33
CA GLU A 36 6.09 -1.50 -28.47
C GLU A 36 6.93 -2.77 -28.41
N THR A 37 6.27 -3.90 -28.73
CA THR A 37 6.95 -5.19 -28.87
C THR A 37 7.38 -5.43 -30.33
N ARG A 38 8.29 -6.38 -30.55
CA ARG A 38 8.79 -6.74 -31.91
C ARG A 38 7.69 -7.29 -32.83
N ASP A 39 6.63 -7.84 -32.27
CA ASP A 39 5.44 -8.36 -32.99
C ASP A 39 4.29 -7.34 -33.03
N GLY A 40 4.54 -6.09 -32.68
CA GLY A 40 3.62 -4.95 -32.83
C GLY A 40 2.55 -4.83 -31.75
N LEU A 41 2.71 -5.48 -30.59
CA LEU A 41 1.86 -5.20 -29.43
C LEU A 41 2.24 -3.85 -28.83
N LEU A 42 1.26 -3.14 -28.31
CA LEU A 42 1.47 -1.92 -27.51
C LEU A 42 1.08 -2.19 -26.07
N MET A 43 1.87 -1.68 -25.13
CA MET A 43 1.56 -1.87 -23.72
C MET A 43 1.87 -0.63 -22.88
N GLN A 44 1.09 -0.44 -21.82
CA GLN A 44 1.29 0.58 -20.79
C GLN A 44 1.16 -0.06 -19.41
N VAL A 45 1.91 0.44 -18.45
CA VAL A 45 1.98 -0.12 -17.10
C VAL A 45 1.47 0.90 -16.09
N ILE A 46 0.52 0.47 -15.25
CA ILE A 46 -0.05 1.23 -14.15
C ILE A 46 0.43 0.60 -12.85
N GLN A 47 1.05 1.37 -11.98
CA GLN A 47 1.33 0.97 -10.60
C GLN A 47 0.13 1.30 -9.73
N LEU A 48 -0.23 0.38 -8.84
CA LEU A 48 -1.31 0.55 -7.87
C LEU A 48 -0.72 0.57 -6.46
N ARG A 49 -1.17 1.51 -5.61
CA ARG A 49 -0.88 1.43 -4.17
C ARG A 49 -1.61 0.24 -3.52
N GLY A 50 -2.70 -0.17 -4.12
CA GLY A 50 -3.55 -1.24 -3.64
C GLY A 50 -4.67 -0.75 -2.70
N LEU A 51 -5.64 -1.62 -2.48
CA LEU A 51 -6.75 -1.38 -1.56
C LEU A 51 -6.35 -1.87 -0.16
N LEU A 52 -6.50 -0.99 0.83
CA LEU A 52 -6.34 -1.36 2.24
C LEU A 52 -7.56 -2.18 2.68
N PHE A 53 -7.36 -3.44 3.04
CA PHE A 53 -8.46 -4.39 3.24
C PHE A 53 -8.60 -4.90 4.68
N GLU A 54 -7.55 -4.77 5.52
CA GLU A 54 -7.54 -5.37 6.87
C GLU A 54 -8.65 -4.88 7.80
N THR A 55 -9.16 -3.65 7.58
CA THR A 55 -10.24 -3.05 8.38
C THR A 55 -11.50 -2.80 7.56
N ALA A 56 -11.54 -3.26 6.31
CA ALA A 56 -12.70 -3.11 5.43
C ALA A 56 -13.77 -4.18 5.74
N ASP A 57 -15.02 -3.80 5.66
CA ASP A 57 -16.13 -4.74 5.81
C ASP A 57 -16.21 -5.69 4.61
N THR A 58 -16.67 -6.92 4.86
CA THR A 58 -16.83 -7.94 3.80
C THR A 58 -17.70 -7.44 2.65
N ASP A 59 -18.76 -6.68 2.94
CA ASP A 59 -19.65 -6.11 1.94
C ASP A 59 -18.93 -5.09 1.06
N GLU A 60 -18.06 -4.25 1.63
CA GLU A 60 -17.24 -3.33 0.85
C GLU A 60 -16.27 -4.08 -0.07
N ILE A 61 -15.58 -5.10 0.44
CA ILE A 61 -14.65 -5.92 -0.34
C ILE A 61 -15.38 -6.60 -1.51
N ASN A 62 -16.57 -7.16 -1.26
CA ASN A 62 -17.41 -7.76 -2.29
C ASN A 62 -17.89 -6.72 -3.32
N TYR A 63 -18.32 -5.56 -2.87
CA TYR A 63 -18.72 -4.46 -3.75
C TYR A 63 -17.56 -4.02 -4.67
N ARG A 64 -16.34 -3.92 -4.13
CA ARG A 64 -15.14 -3.62 -4.92
C ARG A 64 -14.85 -4.69 -5.97
N LYS A 65 -15.10 -5.99 -5.68
CA LYS A 65 -15.02 -7.05 -6.68
C LYS A 65 -16.01 -6.85 -7.83
N VAL A 66 -17.26 -6.50 -7.51
CA VAL A 66 -18.29 -6.23 -8.54
C VAL A 66 -17.88 -5.05 -9.43
N LEU A 67 -17.34 -3.98 -8.86
CA LEU A 67 -16.84 -2.83 -9.63
C LEU A 67 -15.67 -3.23 -10.56
N ARG A 68 -14.72 -4.05 -10.08
CA ARG A 68 -13.63 -4.57 -10.92
C ARG A 68 -14.14 -5.46 -12.05
N ASP A 69 -15.11 -6.33 -11.79
CA ASP A 69 -15.73 -7.14 -12.83
C ASP A 69 -16.39 -6.26 -13.90
N ALA A 70 -17.19 -5.27 -13.51
CA ALA A 70 -17.81 -4.32 -14.43
C ALA A 70 -16.76 -3.54 -15.26
N MET A 71 -15.66 -3.13 -14.64
CA MET A 71 -14.52 -2.50 -15.30
C MET A 71 -13.90 -3.41 -16.37
N LEU A 72 -13.66 -4.68 -16.01
CA LEU A 72 -13.11 -5.67 -16.94
C LEU A 72 -14.05 -5.95 -18.12
N GLN A 73 -15.35 -6.00 -17.87
CA GLN A 73 -16.35 -6.17 -18.93
C GLN A 73 -16.41 -4.96 -19.88
N ALA A 74 -16.25 -3.74 -19.36
CA ALA A 74 -16.27 -2.50 -20.15
C ALA A 74 -15.13 -2.43 -21.18
N ILE A 75 -13.93 -2.93 -20.83
CA ILE A 75 -12.78 -3.01 -21.74
C ILE A 75 -12.69 -4.35 -22.47
N GLY A 76 -13.62 -5.27 -22.20
CA GLY A 76 -13.65 -6.66 -22.64
C GLY A 76 -13.72 -6.82 -24.16
N SER A 77 -12.60 -6.67 -24.86
CA SER A 77 -12.42 -6.92 -26.27
C SER A 77 -11.22 -7.84 -26.48
N SER A 78 -11.30 -8.77 -27.44
CA SER A 78 -10.17 -9.65 -27.81
C SER A 78 -8.91 -8.87 -28.26
N ARG A 79 -9.04 -7.57 -28.49
CA ARG A 79 -7.93 -6.67 -28.77
C ARG A 79 -7.09 -6.33 -27.54
N PHE A 80 -7.59 -6.60 -26.34
CA PHE A 80 -6.89 -6.31 -25.12
C PHE A 80 -6.53 -7.55 -24.32
N ALA A 81 -5.49 -7.43 -23.54
CA ALA A 81 -5.16 -8.34 -22.45
C ALA A 81 -4.67 -7.51 -21.26
N ILE A 82 -4.89 -8.05 -20.09
CA ILE A 82 -4.38 -7.46 -18.83
C ILE A 82 -3.40 -8.44 -18.20
N TYR A 83 -2.29 -7.89 -17.70
CA TYR A 83 -1.44 -8.58 -16.76
C TYR A 83 -1.56 -7.90 -15.39
N HIS A 84 -1.67 -8.70 -14.35
CA HIS A 84 -1.63 -8.25 -12.96
C HIS A 84 -0.43 -8.90 -12.27
N HIS A 85 0.45 -8.07 -11.73
CA HIS A 85 1.64 -8.52 -11.01
C HIS A 85 1.62 -8.01 -9.58
N VAL A 86 2.07 -8.87 -8.67
CA VAL A 86 2.45 -8.47 -7.33
C VAL A 86 3.89 -8.92 -7.12
N ILE A 87 4.77 -7.96 -6.87
CA ILE A 87 6.17 -8.21 -6.54
C ILE A 87 6.33 -7.95 -5.05
N ARG A 88 6.46 -9.04 -4.28
CA ARG A 88 6.81 -8.98 -2.86
C ARG A 88 8.33 -9.05 -2.74
N ARG A 89 8.92 -7.98 -2.26
CA ARG A 89 10.38 -7.85 -2.13
C ARG A 89 10.78 -7.34 -0.76
N GLU A 90 12.00 -7.68 -0.34
CA GLU A 90 12.60 -7.11 0.86
C GLU A 90 12.69 -5.58 0.72
N ALA A 91 12.32 -4.88 1.78
CA ALA A 91 12.33 -3.43 1.85
C ALA A 91 13.45 -2.97 2.78
N ASP A 92 14.30 -2.09 2.26
CA ASP A 92 15.25 -1.34 3.07
C ASP A 92 14.51 -0.13 3.66
N ALA A 93 13.95 -0.33 4.85
CA ALA A 93 13.13 0.68 5.51
C ALA A 93 13.87 1.18 6.75
N GLU A 94 14.37 2.40 6.67
CA GLU A 94 15.05 3.06 7.77
C GLU A 94 14.35 4.38 8.13
N LEU A 95 14.38 4.72 9.40
CA LEU A 95 14.01 6.03 9.91
C LEU A 95 15.01 6.40 10.99
N SER A 96 15.86 7.37 10.72
CA SER A 96 16.92 7.81 11.63
C SER A 96 16.73 9.26 11.99
N ASP A 97 16.88 9.60 13.30
CA ASP A 97 16.70 10.94 13.80
C ASP A 97 17.56 11.29 15.00
N LYS A 98 17.55 12.58 15.34
CA LYS A 98 18.16 13.12 16.55
C LYS A 98 17.08 13.50 17.54
N PHE A 99 17.22 13.01 18.76
CA PHE A 99 16.30 13.30 19.85
C PHE A 99 16.92 14.28 20.85
N PRO A 100 16.11 15.13 21.50
CA PRO A 100 16.61 16.11 22.46
C PRO A 100 17.01 15.52 23.84
N ASP A 101 16.59 14.30 24.13
CA ASP A 101 16.81 13.64 25.42
C ASP A 101 17.37 12.22 25.26
N ASP A 102 18.10 11.75 26.29
CA ASP A 102 18.77 10.46 26.29
C ASP A 102 17.79 9.28 26.30
N PHE A 103 16.64 9.43 26.97
CA PHE A 103 15.61 8.38 27.02
C PHE A 103 15.07 8.10 25.64
N SER A 104 14.61 9.12 24.90
CA SER A 104 14.07 8.98 23.55
C SER A 104 15.13 8.46 22.58
N THR A 105 16.40 8.90 22.71
CA THR A 105 17.51 8.39 21.90
C THR A 105 17.74 6.89 22.10
N ARG A 106 17.79 6.42 23.36
CA ARG A 106 18.00 5.00 23.65
C ARG A 106 16.80 4.13 23.25
N LEU A 107 15.59 4.65 23.46
CA LEU A 107 14.37 3.96 23.06
C LEU A 107 14.34 3.75 21.54
N ASP A 108 14.64 4.79 20.76
CA ASP A 108 14.70 4.71 19.31
C ASP A 108 15.78 3.73 18.83
N ALA A 109 16.98 3.79 19.41
CA ALA A 109 18.06 2.87 19.07
C ALA A 109 17.69 1.41 19.34
N ALA A 110 17.04 1.12 20.47
CA ALA A 110 16.56 -0.23 20.80
C ALA A 110 15.45 -0.69 19.85
N TRP A 111 14.55 0.22 19.48
CA TRP A 111 13.47 -0.05 18.55
C TRP A 111 14.00 -0.36 17.13
N ARG A 112 14.91 0.48 16.63
CA ARG A 112 15.55 0.24 15.31
C ARG A 112 16.34 -1.06 15.29
N ALA A 113 17.11 -1.38 16.36
CA ALA A 113 17.80 -2.66 16.47
C ALA A 113 16.85 -3.86 16.41
N ARG A 114 15.64 -3.73 16.99
CA ARG A 114 14.60 -4.77 16.90
C ARG A 114 14.04 -4.92 15.47
N LEU A 115 13.80 -3.81 14.78
CA LEU A 115 13.29 -3.84 13.40
C LEU A 115 14.35 -4.38 12.42
N SER A 116 15.61 -3.93 12.53
CA SER A 116 16.71 -4.38 11.66
C SER A 116 17.12 -5.86 11.87
N ALA A 117 16.71 -6.47 12.99
CA ALA A 117 16.87 -7.92 13.19
C ALA A 117 15.87 -8.75 12.36
N ARG A 118 14.93 -8.14 11.69
CA ARG A 118 13.89 -8.78 10.88
C ARG A 118 13.95 -8.26 9.45
N LYS A 119 13.56 -9.11 8.51
CA LYS A 119 13.33 -8.69 7.14
C LYS A 119 11.94 -8.11 7.03
N LEU A 120 11.86 -6.91 6.49
CA LEU A 120 10.59 -6.25 6.16
C LEU A 120 10.33 -6.38 4.66
N TYR A 121 9.05 -6.52 4.29
CA TYR A 121 8.66 -6.74 2.89
C TYR A 121 7.60 -5.74 2.45
N VAL A 122 7.68 -5.32 1.20
CA VAL A 122 6.66 -4.51 0.53
C VAL A 122 6.08 -5.27 -0.66
N ASN A 123 4.83 -4.97 -0.99
CA ASN A 123 4.16 -5.53 -2.14
C ASN A 123 3.95 -4.40 -3.17
N ASP A 124 4.67 -4.45 -4.28
CA ASP A 124 4.48 -3.55 -5.40
C ASP A 124 3.50 -4.18 -6.40
N ILE A 125 2.41 -3.48 -6.70
CA ILE A 125 1.33 -3.98 -7.55
C ILE A 125 1.35 -3.25 -8.88
N PHE A 126 1.36 -4.02 -9.96
CA PHE A 126 1.36 -3.49 -11.33
C PHE A 126 0.23 -4.10 -12.15
N LEU A 127 -0.45 -3.26 -12.92
CA LEU A 127 -1.43 -3.62 -13.92
C LEU A 127 -0.89 -3.21 -15.29
N THR A 128 -0.67 -4.17 -16.19
CA THR A 128 -0.22 -3.88 -17.55
C THR A 128 -1.38 -4.09 -18.52
N LEU A 129 -1.76 -3.04 -19.22
CA LEU A 129 -2.71 -3.13 -20.33
C LEU A 129 -1.95 -3.38 -21.64
N VAL A 130 -2.27 -4.47 -22.33
CA VAL A 130 -1.66 -4.85 -23.60
C VAL A 130 -2.70 -4.80 -24.69
N ARG A 131 -2.43 -3.99 -25.74
CA ARG A 131 -3.23 -3.99 -26.95
C ARG A 131 -2.66 -5.01 -27.93
N ARG A 132 -3.51 -5.93 -28.39
CA ARG A 132 -3.18 -7.00 -29.34
C ARG A 132 -3.73 -6.68 -30.73
N PRO A 133 -3.06 -7.07 -31.82
CA PRO A 133 -3.64 -7.01 -33.14
C PRO A 133 -4.87 -7.93 -33.23
N MET A 134 -5.78 -7.66 -34.15
CA MET A 134 -7.00 -8.47 -34.32
C MET A 134 -6.64 -9.95 -34.52
N GLN A 135 -7.28 -10.81 -33.71
CA GLN A 135 -7.16 -12.26 -33.80
C GLN A 135 -8.27 -12.85 -34.64
N GLY A 136 -8.02 -14.00 -35.29
CA GLY A 136 -8.99 -14.74 -36.07
C GLY A 136 -8.87 -14.57 -37.59
N ARG A 137 -9.89 -14.98 -38.34
CA ARG A 137 -9.89 -14.93 -39.81
C ARG A 137 -9.72 -13.53 -40.37
N VAL A 138 -10.22 -12.53 -39.70
CA VAL A 138 -10.09 -11.12 -40.09
C VAL A 138 -8.65 -10.65 -39.93
N GLY A 139 -7.99 -10.93 -38.79
CA GLY A 139 -6.57 -10.56 -38.57
C GLY A 139 -5.61 -11.30 -39.50
N MET A 140 -5.96 -12.55 -39.93
CA MET A 140 -5.17 -13.27 -40.91
C MET A 140 -5.35 -12.67 -42.31
N ALA A 141 -6.57 -12.24 -42.67
CA ALA A 141 -6.83 -11.53 -43.92
C ALA A 141 -6.11 -10.17 -43.98
N ASP A 142 -6.04 -9.42 -42.86
CA ASP A 142 -5.32 -8.14 -42.81
C ASP A 142 -3.79 -8.35 -42.86
N ARG A 143 -3.24 -9.40 -42.24
CA ARG A 143 -1.83 -9.79 -42.39
C ARG A 143 -1.48 -10.19 -43.82
N ILE A 144 -2.35 -10.95 -44.50
CA ILE A 144 -2.16 -11.35 -45.89
C ILE A 144 -2.28 -10.12 -46.81
N ARG A 145 -3.23 -9.21 -46.59
CA ARG A 145 -3.34 -7.95 -47.34
C ARG A 145 -2.10 -7.05 -47.14
N GLY A 146 -1.59 -6.93 -45.90
CA GLY A 146 -0.34 -6.21 -45.64
C GLY A 146 0.88 -6.79 -46.33
N TRP A 147 0.92 -8.12 -46.55
CA TRP A 147 2.00 -8.78 -47.25
C TRP A 147 1.93 -8.58 -48.77
N PHE A 148 0.75 -8.33 -49.33
CA PHE A 148 0.54 -8.05 -50.75
C PHE A 148 0.60 -6.54 -51.13
N GLY A 149 0.95 -5.66 -50.21
CA GLY A 149 1.37 -4.31 -50.53
C GLY A 149 0.30 -3.34 -51.05
N SER A 150 -0.97 -3.49 -50.67
CA SER A 150 -2.04 -2.63 -51.18
C SER A 150 -3.01 -2.11 -50.13
N THR A 151 -2.52 -1.35 -49.16
CA THR A 151 -3.36 -0.40 -48.42
C THR A 151 -2.58 0.89 -48.31
N GLY A 152 -3.03 1.94 -49.02
CA GLY A 152 -2.43 3.27 -48.99
C GLY A 152 -2.66 4.01 -47.65
N VAL A 153 -2.65 3.29 -46.54
CA VAL A 153 -2.72 3.85 -45.20
C VAL A 153 -1.29 3.92 -44.67
N ASP A 154 -0.87 5.12 -44.30
CA ASP A 154 0.42 5.40 -43.69
C ASP A 154 0.59 4.56 -42.41
N PRO A 155 1.66 3.75 -42.25
CA PRO A 155 1.93 2.99 -41.05
C PRO A 155 1.91 3.84 -39.76
N ASP A 156 2.35 5.10 -39.85
CA ASP A 156 2.39 6.02 -38.70
C ASP A 156 0.97 6.48 -38.28
N VAL A 157 0.04 6.67 -39.24
CA VAL A 157 -1.37 6.98 -38.96
C VAL A 157 -2.07 5.79 -38.29
N THR A 158 -1.80 4.58 -38.76
CA THR A 158 -2.34 3.36 -38.15
C THR A 158 -1.85 3.21 -36.71
N ARG A 159 -0.57 3.43 -36.48
CA ARG A 159 0.05 3.36 -35.15
C ARG A 159 -0.53 4.41 -34.20
N SER A 160 -0.65 5.67 -34.64
CA SER A 160 -1.23 6.75 -33.84
C SER A 160 -2.67 6.40 -33.41
N HIS A 161 -3.46 5.81 -34.30
CA HIS A 161 -4.80 5.33 -33.98
C HIS A 161 -4.77 4.18 -32.94
N GLU A 162 -3.80 3.29 -33.02
CA GLU A 162 -3.63 2.17 -32.08
C GLU A 162 -3.21 2.64 -30.71
N VAL A 163 -2.31 3.61 -30.59
CA VAL A 163 -1.93 4.26 -29.33
C VAL A 163 -3.14 4.96 -28.74
N HIS A 164 -3.90 5.72 -29.52
CA HIS A 164 -5.10 6.40 -29.02
C HIS A 164 -6.17 5.43 -28.47
N GLN A 165 -6.35 4.25 -29.09
CA GLN A 165 -7.24 3.22 -28.54
C GLN A 165 -6.73 2.67 -27.21
N LEU A 166 -5.41 2.48 -27.07
CA LEU A 166 -4.79 2.04 -25.83
C LEU A 166 -4.96 3.12 -24.73
N ASP A 167 -4.71 4.39 -25.07
CA ASP A 167 -4.89 5.53 -24.16
C ASP A 167 -6.32 5.64 -23.65
N THR A 168 -7.31 5.52 -24.55
CA THR A 168 -8.73 5.54 -24.16
C THR A 168 -9.07 4.43 -23.16
N ALA A 169 -8.58 3.22 -23.40
CA ALA A 169 -8.82 2.08 -22.49
C ALA A 169 -8.07 2.28 -21.16
N ARG A 170 -6.84 2.80 -21.18
CA ARG A 170 -6.08 3.15 -19.98
C ARG A 170 -6.78 4.20 -19.14
N ASP A 171 -7.25 5.28 -19.75
CA ASP A 171 -7.90 6.38 -19.03
C ASP A 171 -9.20 5.91 -18.36
N ALA A 172 -9.94 5.02 -19.01
CA ALA A 172 -11.09 4.37 -18.40
C ALA A 172 -10.69 3.50 -17.17
N LEU A 173 -9.57 2.78 -17.25
CA LEU A 173 -9.03 2.00 -16.12
C LEU A 173 -8.59 2.92 -14.97
N LEU A 174 -7.83 3.98 -15.24
CA LEU A 174 -7.36 4.92 -14.23
C LEU A 174 -8.52 5.57 -13.48
N ALA A 175 -9.58 5.97 -14.19
CA ALA A 175 -10.77 6.56 -13.59
C ALA A 175 -11.49 5.60 -12.63
N GLN A 176 -11.61 4.32 -13.01
CA GLN A 176 -12.32 3.32 -12.20
C GLN A 176 -11.46 2.77 -11.04
N LEU A 177 -10.14 2.79 -11.18
CA LEU A 177 -9.20 2.34 -10.16
C LEU A 177 -8.82 3.43 -9.14
N GLY A 178 -9.50 4.58 -9.10
CA GLY A 178 -9.14 5.71 -8.24
C GLY A 178 -8.89 5.35 -6.77
N SER A 179 -9.71 4.47 -6.17
CA SER A 179 -9.55 3.99 -4.79
C SER A 179 -8.31 3.12 -4.55
N TYR A 180 -7.70 2.58 -5.61
CA TYR A 180 -6.47 1.79 -5.55
C TYR A 180 -5.20 2.64 -5.68
N GLY A 181 -5.33 3.97 -5.80
CA GLY A 181 -4.22 4.89 -5.97
C GLY A 181 -3.38 4.61 -7.21
N PRO A 182 -3.98 4.59 -8.42
CA PRO A 182 -3.28 4.27 -9.66
C PRO A 182 -2.30 5.38 -10.05
N ARG A 183 -1.16 4.98 -10.59
CA ARG A 183 -0.15 5.85 -11.19
C ARG A 183 0.36 5.23 -12.48
N LEU A 184 0.23 5.95 -13.59
CA LEU A 184 0.82 5.52 -14.86
C LEU A 184 2.34 5.63 -14.78
N LEU A 185 3.06 4.57 -15.15
CA LEU A 185 4.52 4.59 -15.23
C LEU A 185 4.97 5.39 -16.45
N SER A 186 6.08 6.11 -16.29
CA SER A 186 6.59 7.06 -17.29
C SER A 186 8.10 7.01 -17.42
N VAL A 187 8.58 7.67 -18.44
CA VAL A 187 9.99 8.08 -18.58
C VAL A 187 10.23 9.29 -17.66
N TYR A 188 11.38 9.34 -17.02
CA TYR A 188 11.79 10.44 -16.14
C TYR A 188 13.27 10.76 -16.31
N GLU A 189 13.66 12.01 -16.03
CA GLU A 189 15.02 12.49 -16.19
C GLU A 189 15.83 12.32 -14.90
N THR A 190 17.07 11.87 -15.07
CA THR A 190 18.06 11.77 -14.00
C THR A 190 19.35 12.45 -14.42
N LYS A 191 20.30 12.61 -13.50
CA LYS A 191 21.65 13.12 -13.83
C LYS A 191 22.40 12.23 -14.84
N ALA A 192 22.04 10.96 -14.94
CA ALA A 192 22.64 9.99 -15.86
C ALA A 192 21.95 9.93 -17.24
N GLY A 193 20.79 10.58 -17.38
CA GLY A 193 19.95 10.58 -18.58
C GLY A 193 18.51 10.18 -18.28
N PHE A 194 17.76 9.88 -19.34
CA PHE A 194 16.36 9.44 -19.21
C PHE A 194 16.30 7.99 -18.76
N CYS A 195 15.57 7.74 -17.68
CA CYS A 195 15.22 6.42 -17.15
C CYS A 195 13.76 6.10 -17.47
N SER A 196 13.42 4.81 -17.49
CA SER A 196 12.07 4.33 -17.81
C SER A 196 11.54 3.44 -16.70
N GLU A 197 10.54 3.93 -15.95
CA GLU A 197 9.84 3.13 -14.94
C GLU A 197 9.21 1.84 -15.51
N PRO A 198 8.57 1.83 -16.73
CA PRO A 198 8.11 0.59 -17.32
C PRO A 198 9.23 -0.45 -17.54
N LEU A 199 10.44 -0.02 -17.94
CA LEU A 199 11.58 -0.93 -18.09
C LEU A 199 12.16 -1.37 -16.74
N GLU A 200 12.07 -0.55 -15.69
CA GLU A 200 12.44 -0.92 -14.32
C GLU A 200 11.56 -2.06 -13.81
N PHE A 201 10.25 -1.95 -14.01
CA PHE A 201 9.31 -3.03 -13.70
C PHE A 201 9.64 -4.32 -14.46
N LEU A 202 9.88 -4.25 -15.78
CA LEU A 202 10.25 -5.41 -16.58
C LEU A 202 11.61 -5.99 -16.18
N SER A 203 12.54 -5.12 -15.80
CA SER A 203 13.86 -5.51 -15.28
C SER A 203 13.73 -6.22 -13.93
N ALA A 204 12.82 -5.77 -13.06
CA ALA A 204 12.55 -6.42 -11.78
C ALA A 204 12.02 -7.84 -11.97
N LEU A 205 11.11 -8.06 -12.94
CA LEU A 205 10.62 -9.41 -13.27
C LEU A 205 11.73 -10.35 -13.74
N TYR A 206 12.75 -9.82 -14.42
CA TYR A 206 13.86 -10.64 -14.93
C TYR A 206 14.96 -10.83 -13.89
N ASN A 207 15.44 -9.72 -13.32
CA ASN A 207 16.64 -9.71 -12.49
C ASN A 207 16.34 -9.90 -10.99
N ALA A 208 15.06 -10.00 -10.60
CA ALA A 208 14.60 -10.04 -9.21
C ALA A 208 15.11 -8.85 -8.37
N GLU A 209 15.21 -7.67 -9.00
CA GLU A 209 15.74 -6.48 -8.35
C GLU A 209 15.18 -5.22 -9.02
N MET A 210 14.66 -4.30 -8.22
CA MET A 210 14.13 -3.01 -8.69
C MET A 210 15.26 -1.99 -8.72
N ARG A 211 15.68 -1.56 -9.92
CA ARG A 211 16.72 -0.54 -10.12
C ARG A 211 16.35 0.42 -11.26
N PRO A 212 16.84 1.68 -11.23
CA PRO A 212 16.71 2.59 -12.35
C PRO A 212 17.29 1.99 -13.64
N VAL A 213 16.51 2.05 -14.72
CA VAL A 213 16.90 1.56 -16.06
C VAL A 213 16.92 2.71 -17.03
N LEU A 214 18.11 3.01 -17.59
CA LEU A 214 18.26 4.00 -18.64
C LEU A 214 17.49 3.56 -19.89
N MET A 215 16.82 4.50 -20.53
CA MET A 215 16.04 4.22 -21.73
C MET A 215 16.96 3.91 -22.92
N PRO A 216 16.94 2.69 -23.49
CA PRO A 216 17.74 2.35 -24.64
C PRO A 216 17.14 2.96 -25.91
N LYS A 217 17.99 3.30 -26.88
CA LYS A 217 17.54 3.82 -28.17
C LYS A 217 16.89 2.75 -29.06
N GLN A 218 17.28 1.50 -28.88
CA GLN A 218 16.78 0.35 -29.64
C GLN A 218 16.86 -0.92 -28.79
N ASP A 219 16.04 -1.92 -29.15
CA ASP A 219 16.03 -3.27 -28.56
C ASP A 219 16.00 -3.31 -27.03
N ALA A 220 14.92 -2.76 -26.47
CA ALA A 220 14.72 -2.74 -25.03
C ALA A 220 14.80 -4.15 -24.39
N GLY A 221 14.31 -5.17 -25.09
CA GLY A 221 14.37 -6.56 -24.63
C GLY A 221 15.80 -7.09 -24.45
N ALA A 222 16.74 -6.67 -25.29
CA ALA A 222 18.14 -7.06 -25.13
C ALA A 222 18.85 -6.29 -24.02
N TYR A 223 18.34 -5.11 -23.65
CA TYR A 223 18.94 -4.25 -22.63
C TYR A 223 18.50 -4.58 -21.19
N ILE A 224 17.28 -5.14 -21.01
CA ILE A 224 16.73 -5.49 -19.70
C ILE A 224 17.58 -6.53 -18.93
N PRO A 225 18.04 -7.65 -19.56
CA PRO A 225 18.80 -8.67 -18.86
C PRO A 225 20.23 -8.21 -18.53
N TYR A 226 20.57 -8.07 -17.27
CA TYR A 226 21.95 -7.87 -16.83
C TYR A 226 22.50 -9.04 -16.00
N ARG A 227 21.61 -9.95 -15.56
CA ARG A 227 21.97 -11.23 -14.95
C ARG A 227 21.89 -12.34 -15.98
N ARG A 228 22.76 -13.33 -15.87
CA ARG A 228 22.66 -14.56 -16.64
C ARG A 228 21.57 -15.42 -16.06
N VAL A 229 20.65 -15.91 -16.87
CA VAL A 229 19.64 -16.91 -16.48
C VAL A 229 20.09 -18.30 -16.93
N SER A 230 19.97 -19.29 -16.05
CA SER A 230 20.23 -20.71 -16.35
C SER A 230 19.07 -21.55 -15.82
N PHE A 231 18.51 -22.40 -16.70
CA PHE A 231 17.40 -23.28 -16.33
C PHE A 231 17.93 -24.65 -15.92
N GLY A 232 17.68 -25.04 -14.66
CA GLY A 232 17.88 -26.39 -14.16
C GLY A 232 16.65 -27.26 -14.40
N GLU A 233 16.53 -28.36 -13.67
CA GLU A 233 15.36 -29.25 -13.73
C GLU A 233 14.15 -28.63 -13.03
N GLU A 234 14.31 -28.09 -11.80
CA GLU A 234 13.24 -27.57 -10.95
C GLU A 234 13.43 -26.10 -10.56
N THR A 235 14.57 -25.52 -10.90
CA THR A 235 14.96 -24.20 -10.39
C THR A 235 15.70 -23.41 -11.47
N VAL A 236 15.39 -22.12 -11.56
CA VAL A 236 16.11 -21.15 -12.39
C VAL A 236 17.22 -20.53 -11.54
N GLU A 237 18.44 -20.49 -12.05
CA GLU A 237 19.54 -19.74 -11.45
C GLU A 237 19.69 -18.38 -12.14
N LEU A 238 19.68 -17.32 -11.35
CA LEU A 238 20.03 -15.97 -11.76
C LEU A 238 21.49 -15.71 -11.32
N GLY A 239 22.38 -15.67 -12.29
CA GLY A 239 23.82 -15.50 -12.06
C GLY A 239 24.17 -14.16 -11.42
N PRO A 240 25.39 -14.00 -10.86
CA PRO A 240 25.81 -12.78 -10.22
C PRO A 240 25.90 -11.62 -11.22
N ALA A 241 25.57 -10.40 -10.75
CA ALA A 241 25.71 -9.18 -11.52
C ALA A 241 26.25 -8.05 -10.64
N GLY A 242 27.48 -7.60 -10.93
CA GLY A 242 28.15 -6.59 -10.11
C GLY A 242 28.33 -7.06 -8.67
N HIS A 243 27.70 -6.35 -7.72
CA HIS A 243 27.70 -6.68 -6.29
C HIS A 243 26.55 -7.61 -5.88
N THR A 244 25.59 -7.86 -6.77
CA THR A 244 24.43 -8.70 -6.48
C THR A 244 24.81 -10.17 -6.61
N PRO A 245 24.66 -11.00 -5.55
CA PRO A 245 24.99 -12.42 -5.59
C PRO A 245 24.04 -13.18 -6.52
N ARG A 246 24.38 -14.43 -6.84
CA ARG A 246 23.43 -15.33 -7.51
C ARG A 246 22.23 -15.59 -6.62
N SER A 247 21.09 -15.82 -7.24
CA SER A 247 19.84 -16.20 -6.58
C SER A 247 19.13 -17.29 -7.39
N PHE A 248 18.17 -17.94 -6.78
CA PHE A 248 17.43 -19.03 -7.38
C PHE A 248 15.94 -18.70 -7.40
N VAL A 249 15.24 -19.25 -8.39
CA VAL A 249 13.79 -19.03 -8.56
C VAL A 249 13.10 -20.37 -8.83
N GLY A 250 12.09 -20.68 -8.03
CA GLY A 250 11.17 -21.79 -8.29
C GLY A 250 9.86 -21.26 -8.87
N MET A 251 9.31 -21.95 -9.87
CA MET A 251 8.06 -21.54 -10.53
C MET A 251 6.92 -22.46 -10.11
N VAL A 252 5.80 -21.88 -9.68
CA VAL A 252 4.56 -22.57 -9.35
C VAL A 252 3.46 -22.06 -10.29
N SER A 253 2.69 -22.93 -10.92
CA SER A 253 1.57 -22.57 -11.80
C SER A 253 0.26 -23.16 -11.35
N ILE A 254 -0.87 -22.51 -11.66
CA ILE A 254 -2.20 -23.10 -11.49
C ILE A 254 -2.38 -24.21 -12.53
N LYS A 255 -2.68 -25.41 -12.05
CA LYS A 255 -3.07 -26.55 -12.86
C LYS A 255 -4.59 -26.68 -12.95
N ASP A 256 -5.27 -26.48 -11.82
CA ASP A 256 -6.73 -26.54 -11.77
C ASP A 256 -7.28 -25.43 -10.85
N TYR A 257 -8.47 -24.94 -11.19
CA TYR A 257 -9.09 -23.78 -10.56
C TYR A 257 -10.04 -24.20 -9.43
N PRO A 258 -10.22 -23.37 -8.40
CA PRO A 258 -11.18 -23.63 -7.33
C PRO A 258 -12.61 -23.51 -7.87
N ALA A 259 -13.55 -24.18 -7.23
CA ALA A 259 -14.96 -24.15 -7.62
C ALA A 259 -15.55 -22.72 -7.57
N GLN A 260 -15.08 -21.88 -6.65
CA GLN A 260 -15.52 -20.50 -6.51
C GLN A 260 -14.32 -19.59 -6.23
N THR A 261 -14.44 -18.32 -6.64
CA THR A 261 -13.44 -17.30 -6.35
C THR A 261 -14.02 -16.20 -5.47
N ALA A 262 -13.30 -15.85 -4.42
CA ALA A 262 -13.63 -14.75 -3.53
C ALA A 262 -12.58 -13.62 -3.65
N PRO A 263 -12.94 -12.36 -3.39
CA PRO A 263 -11.95 -11.30 -3.30
C PRO A 263 -11.03 -11.58 -2.10
N GLY A 264 -9.74 -11.30 -2.27
CA GLY A 264 -8.74 -11.52 -1.22
C GLY A 264 -8.29 -12.96 -1.05
N MET A 265 -8.74 -13.90 -1.88
CA MET A 265 -8.33 -15.30 -1.75
C MET A 265 -6.81 -15.51 -1.86
N LEU A 266 -6.08 -14.62 -2.54
CA LEU A 266 -4.61 -14.69 -2.65
C LEU A 266 -3.89 -13.80 -1.64
N ASP A 267 -4.58 -13.18 -0.67
CA ASP A 267 -3.98 -12.23 0.26
C ASP A 267 -2.94 -12.86 1.19
N GLU A 268 -3.04 -14.16 1.46
CA GLU A 268 -2.02 -14.90 2.20
C GLU A 268 -0.64 -14.88 1.51
N LEU A 269 -0.61 -14.85 0.17
CA LEU A 269 0.65 -14.72 -0.58
C LEU A 269 1.34 -13.37 -0.32
N LEU A 270 0.56 -12.33 0.05
CA LEU A 270 1.09 -10.99 0.37
C LEU A 270 1.77 -10.93 1.76
N ARG A 271 1.67 -12.00 2.56
CA ARG A 271 2.19 -12.08 3.93
C ARG A 271 3.37 -13.02 4.08
N LEU A 272 3.71 -13.77 3.03
CA LEU A 272 4.78 -14.76 3.08
C LEU A 272 6.11 -14.11 3.53
N PRO A 273 6.91 -14.79 4.38
CA PRO A 273 8.14 -14.23 4.95
C PRO A 273 9.34 -14.32 3.99
N PHE A 274 9.10 -14.29 2.67
CA PHE A 274 10.11 -14.35 1.62
C PHE A 274 9.63 -13.63 0.35
N GLU A 275 10.55 -13.43 -0.58
CA GLU A 275 10.28 -12.72 -1.83
C GLU A 275 9.56 -13.62 -2.84
N ILE A 276 8.50 -13.10 -3.43
CA ILE A 276 7.76 -13.75 -4.51
C ILE A 276 7.35 -12.75 -5.60
N THR A 277 7.12 -13.28 -6.78
CA THR A 277 6.44 -12.55 -7.86
C THR A 277 5.22 -13.32 -8.31
N VAL A 278 4.03 -12.79 -8.04
CA VAL A 278 2.77 -13.33 -8.56
C VAL A 278 2.47 -12.67 -9.90
N SER A 279 2.39 -13.45 -10.96
CA SER A 279 2.12 -12.99 -12.31
C SER A 279 0.84 -13.61 -12.83
N GLN A 280 -0.13 -12.79 -13.19
CA GLN A 280 -1.39 -13.22 -13.78
C GLN A 280 -1.55 -12.57 -15.15
N SER A 281 -2.02 -13.30 -16.15
CA SER A 281 -2.42 -12.76 -17.44
C SER A 281 -3.87 -13.13 -17.73
N PHE A 282 -4.62 -12.18 -18.29
CA PHE A 282 -6.01 -12.38 -18.70
C PHE A 282 -6.21 -11.82 -20.11
N GLY A 283 -6.28 -12.71 -21.08
CA GLY A 283 -6.54 -12.37 -22.47
C GLY A 283 -8.03 -12.43 -22.79
N PHE A 284 -8.68 -11.28 -22.99
CA PHE A 284 -10.11 -11.25 -23.31
C PHE A 284 -10.43 -12.08 -24.54
N VAL A 285 -11.56 -12.78 -24.51
CA VAL A 285 -12.07 -13.63 -25.59
C VAL A 285 -13.41 -13.09 -26.07
N ASP A 286 -13.56 -12.96 -27.37
CA ASP A 286 -14.82 -12.52 -27.95
C ASP A 286 -15.96 -13.51 -27.65
N ARG A 287 -17.17 -12.98 -27.47
CA ARG A 287 -18.38 -13.74 -27.09
C ARG A 287 -18.59 -15.01 -27.92
N GLN A 288 -18.45 -14.92 -29.23
CA GLN A 288 -18.62 -16.09 -30.12
C GLN A 288 -17.54 -17.16 -29.91
N ALA A 289 -16.29 -16.73 -29.70
CA ALA A 289 -15.18 -17.63 -29.42
C ALA A 289 -15.33 -18.29 -28.04
N ALA A 290 -15.79 -17.58 -27.02
CA ALA A 290 -16.11 -18.13 -25.70
C ALA A 290 -17.20 -19.19 -25.78
N LEU A 291 -18.31 -18.87 -26.44
CA LEU A 291 -19.42 -19.85 -26.70
C LEU A 291 -18.96 -21.09 -27.47
N GLY A 292 -18.07 -20.91 -28.47
CA GLY A 292 -17.46 -22.01 -29.20
C GLY A 292 -16.64 -22.95 -28.31
N LYS A 293 -15.80 -22.41 -27.44
CA LYS A 293 -14.98 -23.17 -26.47
C LYS A 293 -15.86 -23.91 -25.44
N MET A 294 -16.89 -23.26 -24.90
CA MET A 294 -17.84 -23.86 -23.95
C MET A 294 -18.64 -25.01 -24.61
N ASN A 295 -19.11 -24.82 -25.86
CA ASN A 295 -19.79 -25.86 -26.61
C ASN A 295 -18.88 -27.08 -26.86
N LEU A 296 -17.59 -26.85 -27.15
CA LEU A 296 -16.62 -27.94 -27.32
C LEU A 296 -16.39 -28.69 -26.00
N ALA A 297 -16.25 -27.96 -24.87
CA ALA A 297 -16.13 -28.57 -23.55
C ALA A 297 -17.36 -29.41 -23.20
N LEU A 298 -18.58 -28.89 -23.37
CA LEU A 298 -19.84 -29.64 -23.17
C LEU A 298 -19.95 -30.89 -24.02
N ARG A 299 -19.51 -30.85 -25.29
CA ARG A 299 -19.48 -32.06 -26.16
C ARG A 299 -18.49 -33.09 -25.61
N ARG A 300 -17.28 -32.68 -25.20
CA ARG A 300 -16.28 -33.60 -24.62
C ARG A 300 -16.78 -34.27 -23.35
N MET A 301 -17.41 -33.52 -22.44
CA MET A 301 -18.00 -34.05 -21.19
C MET A 301 -19.11 -35.05 -21.49
N ARG A 302 -19.94 -34.81 -22.52
CA ARG A 302 -20.98 -35.77 -22.97
C ARG A 302 -20.38 -37.03 -23.59
N SER A 303 -19.31 -36.91 -24.38
CA SER A 303 -18.65 -38.04 -25.05
C SER A 303 -17.83 -38.91 -24.08
N ALA A 304 -17.40 -38.36 -22.96
CA ALA A 304 -16.63 -39.07 -21.91
C ALA A 304 -17.55 -39.77 -20.89
N GLU A 305 -18.90 -39.73 -21.06
CA GLU A 305 -19.88 -40.22 -20.07
C GLU A 305 -19.63 -39.68 -18.66
N ASP A 306 -19.14 -38.44 -18.58
CA ASP A 306 -18.78 -37.81 -17.35
C ASP A 306 -20.01 -37.64 -16.44
N GLU A 307 -20.00 -38.28 -15.26
CA GLU A 307 -21.10 -38.28 -14.31
C GLU A 307 -21.29 -36.92 -13.61
N ALA A 308 -20.42 -35.94 -13.82
CA ALA A 308 -20.47 -34.61 -13.22
C ALA A 308 -21.63 -33.76 -13.75
N VAL A 309 -22.86 -34.11 -13.36
CA VAL A 309 -24.10 -33.43 -13.77
C VAL A 309 -24.09 -31.97 -13.33
N SER A 310 -23.59 -31.67 -12.13
CA SER A 310 -23.47 -30.31 -11.58
C SER A 310 -22.55 -29.43 -12.42
N LEU A 311 -21.37 -29.91 -12.79
CA LEU A 311 -20.41 -29.17 -13.60
C LEU A 311 -20.94 -28.86 -15.00
N ARG A 312 -21.72 -29.79 -15.60
CA ARG A 312 -22.40 -29.55 -16.88
C ARG A 312 -23.50 -28.49 -16.77
N ALA A 313 -24.24 -28.48 -15.67
CA ALA A 313 -25.26 -27.45 -15.40
C ALA A 313 -24.61 -26.06 -15.19
N GLU A 314 -23.54 -25.97 -14.42
CA GLU A 314 -22.78 -24.72 -14.21
C GLU A 314 -22.20 -24.18 -15.53
N LEU A 315 -21.60 -25.04 -16.36
CA LEU A 315 -21.08 -24.62 -17.66
C LEU A 315 -22.20 -24.19 -18.62
N SER A 316 -23.39 -24.78 -18.51
CA SER A 316 -24.60 -24.35 -19.27
C SER A 316 -25.07 -22.98 -18.82
N ASN A 317 -25.12 -22.71 -17.49
CA ASN A 317 -25.49 -21.43 -16.94
C ASN A 317 -24.46 -20.35 -17.33
N ALA A 318 -23.16 -20.64 -17.23
CA ALA A 318 -22.10 -19.76 -17.69
C ALA A 318 -22.23 -19.40 -19.17
N LYS A 319 -22.62 -20.38 -20.01
CA LYS A 319 -22.90 -20.16 -21.44
C LYS A 319 -24.08 -19.22 -21.64
N ASP A 320 -25.16 -19.37 -20.86
CA ASP A 320 -26.33 -18.49 -20.92
C ASP A 320 -26.00 -17.08 -20.49
N ASP A 321 -25.13 -16.89 -19.48
CA ASP A 321 -24.63 -15.59 -19.06
C ASP A 321 -23.80 -14.91 -20.15
N VAL A 322 -22.93 -15.65 -20.83
CA VAL A 322 -22.18 -15.13 -21.99
C VAL A 322 -23.14 -14.78 -23.11
N ALA A 323 -24.10 -15.65 -23.41
CA ALA A 323 -25.10 -15.43 -24.48
C ALA A 323 -25.94 -14.18 -24.21
N ALA A 324 -26.27 -13.91 -22.98
CA ALA A 324 -27.01 -12.70 -22.55
C ALA A 324 -26.13 -11.46 -22.38
N GLY A 325 -24.80 -11.58 -22.47
CA GLY A 325 -23.86 -10.46 -22.23
C GLY A 325 -23.71 -10.06 -20.77
N ARG A 326 -24.10 -10.93 -19.82
CA ARG A 326 -23.97 -10.69 -18.38
C ARG A 326 -22.56 -10.99 -17.84
N ALA A 327 -21.77 -11.80 -18.53
CA ALA A 327 -20.41 -12.16 -18.15
C ALA A 327 -19.44 -12.04 -19.33
N GLY A 328 -18.29 -11.45 -19.09
CA GLY A 328 -17.11 -11.52 -19.96
C GLY A 328 -16.28 -12.76 -19.64
N PHE A 329 -15.49 -13.24 -20.60
CA PHE A 329 -14.59 -14.39 -20.43
C PHE A 329 -13.22 -14.10 -21.03
N GLY A 330 -12.20 -14.74 -20.47
CA GLY A 330 -10.84 -14.64 -20.96
C GLY A 330 -10.01 -15.88 -20.66
N GLU A 331 -8.90 -16.00 -21.38
CA GLU A 331 -7.86 -16.98 -21.08
C GLU A 331 -6.98 -16.45 -19.96
N HIS A 332 -7.03 -17.11 -18.83
CA HIS A 332 -6.23 -16.80 -17.64
C HIS A 332 -5.04 -17.74 -17.51
N HIS A 333 -3.94 -17.21 -17.04
CA HIS A 333 -2.74 -17.94 -16.62
C HIS A 333 -2.18 -17.25 -15.39
N MET A 334 -1.71 -18.04 -14.42
CA MET A 334 -1.06 -17.52 -13.23
C MET A 334 0.17 -18.35 -12.88
N THR A 335 1.25 -17.64 -12.55
CA THR A 335 2.47 -18.21 -11.99
C THR A 335 2.87 -17.45 -10.73
N VAL A 336 3.50 -18.15 -9.81
CA VAL A 336 4.20 -17.59 -8.65
C VAL A 336 5.68 -17.97 -8.76
N ALA A 337 6.53 -16.98 -8.92
CA ALA A 337 7.98 -17.13 -8.84
C ALA A 337 8.40 -16.95 -7.37
N VAL A 338 9.03 -17.96 -6.80
CA VAL A 338 9.57 -17.96 -5.42
C VAL A 338 11.06 -17.72 -5.49
N HIS A 339 11.54 -16.64 -4.87
CA HIS A 339 12.95 -16.26 -4.89
C HIS A 339 13.66 -16.68 -3.61
N GLY A 340 14.92 -17.08 -3.73
CA GLY A 340 15.76 -17.47 -2.58
C GLY A 340 17.26 -17.35 -2.89
N ALA A 341 18.07 -17.20 -1.85
CA ALA A 341 19.53 -17.19 -1.97
C ALA A 341 20.09 -18.61 -2.16
N THR A 342 19.34 -19.62 -1.74
CA THR A 342 19.69 -21.04 -1.85
C THR A 342 18.54 -21.85 -2.45
N ILE A 343 18.87 -23.03 -2.98
CA ILE A 343 17.86 -23.96 -3.51
C ILE A 343 16.94 -24.46 -2.39
N ASP A 344 17.47 -24.66 -1.19
CA ASP A 344 16.68 -25.14 -0.04
C ASP A 344 15.63 -24.09 0.39
N GLU A 345 15.99 -22.81 0.39
CA GLU A 345 15.03 -21.71 0.63
C GLU A 345 13.92 -21.70 -0.43
N VAL A 346 14.28 -21.85 -1.70
CA VAL A 346 13.30 -21.93 -2.80
C VAL A 346 12.39 -23.14 -2.62
N ASN A 347 12.92 -24.31 -2.28
CA ASN A 347 12.13 -25.53 -2.07
C ASN A 347 11.14 -25.37 -0.92
N ALA A 348 11.57 -24.80 0.20
CA ALA A 348 10.70 -24.49 1.34
C ALA A 348 9.60 -23.50 0.96
N GLY A 349 9.95 -22.41 0.27
CA GLY A 349 9.00 -21.39 -0.16
C GLY A 349 7.98 -21.92 -1.20
N VAL A 350 8.41 -22.75 -2.15
CA VAL A 350 7.51 -23.41 -3.12
C VAL A 350 6.51 -24.31 -2.40
N ALA A 351 6.95 -25.09 -1.41
CA ALA A 351 6.04 -25.94 -0.62
C ALA A 351 5.01 -25.10 0.15
N GLU A 352 5.41 -23.97 0.72
CA GLU A 352 4.51 -23.05 1.45
C GLU A 352 3.50 -22.37 0.50
N VAL A 353 3.93 -21.92 -0.67
CA VAL A 353 3.02 -21.38 -1.71
C VAL A 353 2.02 -22.45 -2.15
N GLN A 354 2.47 -23.68 -2.40
CA GLN A 354 1.57 -24.76 -2.80
C GLN A 354 0.55 -25.12 -1.70
N ALA A 355 0.97 -25.13 -0.43
CA ALA A 355 0.09 -25.35 0.70
C ALA A 355 -0.97 -24.25 0.80
N SER A 356 -0.57 -22.97 0.77
CA SER A 356 -1.49 -21.83 0.80
C SER A 356 -2.50 -21.85 -0.36
N MET A 357 -2.06 -22.25 -1.56
CA MET A 357 -2.97 -22.38 -2.71
C MET A 357 -3.91 -23.57 -2.57
N SER A 358 -3.44 -24.69 -2.01
CA SER A 358 -4.25 -25.88 -1.76
C SER A 358 -5.39 -25.63 -0.77
N ASP A 359 -5.13 -24.84 0.28
CA ASP A 359 -6.14 -24.43 1.27
C ASP A 359 -7.30 -23.63 0.63
N LEU A 360 -7.03 -22.99 -0.50
CA LEU A 360 -8.00 -22.25 -1.30
C LEU A 360 -8.72 -23.13 -2.35
N GLY A 361 -8.42 -24.42 -2.38
CA GLY A 361 -8.94 -25.36 -3.40
C GLY A 361 -8.30 -25.18 -4.78
N ILE A 362 -7.16 -24.50 -4.87
CA ILE A 362 -6.38 -24.34 -6.09
C ILE A 362 -5.38 -25.50 -6.21
N ILE A 363 -5.40 -26.25 -7.30
CA ILE A 363 -4.36 -27.22 -7.58
C ILE A 363 -3.18 -26.49 -8.23
N ALA A 364 -2.14 -26.25 -7.45
CA ALA A 364 -0.90 -25.64 -7.90
C ALA A 364 0.20 -26.68 -8.08
N VAL A 365 0.99 -26.54 -9.13
CA VAL A 365 2.09 -27.45 -9.43
C VAL A 365 3.40 -26.67 -9.55
N ARG A 366 4.47 -27.24 -9.00
CA ARG A 366 5.83 -26.81 -9.33
C ARG A 366 6.11 -27.12 -10.78
N GLU A 367 6.69 -26.17 -11.50
CA GLU A 367 7.04 -26.36 -12.90
C GLU A 367 8.46 -26.95 -13.02
N GLU A 368 8.54 -28.06 -13.71
CA GLU A 368 9.76 -28.79 -14.06
C GLU A 368 9.97 -28.73 -15.58
N ILE A 369 9.23 -29.56 -16.33
CA ILE A 369 9.31 -29.57 -17.80
C ILE A 369 8.93 -28.21 -18.43
N ALA A 370 7.97 -27.52 -17.83
CA ALA A 370 7.53 -26.19 -18.28
C ALA A 370 8.18 -25.03 -17.52
N LEU A 371 9.31 -25.26 -16.83
CA LEU A 371 10.01 -24.24 -16.04
C LEU A 371 10.40 -23.02 -16.88
N GLU A 372 11.09 -23.25 -17.99
CA GLU A 372 11.51 -22.16 -18.89
C GLU A 372 10.31 -21.42 -19.50
N PRO A 373 9.29 -22.08 -20.08
CA PRO A 373 8.07 -21.40 -20.51
C PRO A 373 7.38 -20.61 -19.39
N ALA A 374 7.25 -21.16 -18.18
CA ALA A 374 6.63 -20.47 -17.05
C ALA A 374 7.38 -19.20 -16.64
N PHE A 375 8.71 -19.26 -16.64
CA PHE A 375 9.55 -18.08 -16.38
C PHE A 375 9.32 -16.98 -17.43
N TRP A 376 9.28 -17.33 -18.72
CA TRP A 376 9.05 -16.34 -19.78
C TRP A 376 7.60 -15.87 -19.90
N ALA A 377 6.63 -16.65 -19.42
CA ALA A 377 5.21 -16.30 -19.46
C ALA A 377 4.83 -15.14 -18.53
N GLN A 378 5.63 -14.89 -17.48
CA GLN A 378 5.39 -13.77 -16.57
C GLN A 378 5.55 -12.39 -17.22
N PHE A 379 6.25 -12.30 -18.35
CA PHE A 379 6.50 -11.02 -19.03
C PHE A 379 5.30 -10.59 -19.88
N PRO A 380 4.75 -9.36 -19.68
CA PRO A 380 3.63 -8.86 -20.46
C PRO A 380 3.89 -8.92 -21.97
N GLY A 381 2.93 -9.45 -22.71
CA GLY A 381 3.06 -9.64 -24.16
C GLY A 381 3.63 -10.99 -24.59
N ASN A 382 4.21 -11.77 -23.71
CA ASN A 382 4.86 -13.06 -24.02
C ASN A 382 3.89 -14.25 -24.11
N PHE A 383 2.75 -14.06 -24.76
CA PHE A 383 1.67 -15.05 -24.86
C PHE A 383 2.08 -16.42 -25.40
N LYS A 384 3.16 -16.49 -26.20
CA LYS A 384 3.67 -17.74 -26.79
C LYS A 384 4.20 -18.73 -25.76
N TYR A 385 4.62 -18.25 -24.59
CA TYR A 385 5.16 -19.08 -23.51
C TYR A 385 4.12 -19.55 -22.50
N ILE A 386 2.87 -19.10 -22.60
CA ILE A 386 1.79 -19.52 -21.72
C ILE A 386 1.40 -20.97 -22.02
N ALA A 387 1.87 -21.90 -21.19
CA ALA A 387 1.61 -23.32 -21.34
C ALA A 387 0.25 -23.76 -20.78
N ARG A 388 -0.14 -23.18 -19.63
CA ARG A 388 -1.38 -23.52 -18.91
C ARG A 388 -2.36 -22.37 -19.01
N ARG A 389 -3.48 -22.55 -19.72
CA ARG A 389 -4.52 -21.54 -19.91
C ARG A 389 -5.85 -22.09 -19.42
N GLY A 390 -6.49 -21.36 -18.50
CA GLY A 390 -7.86 -21.61 -18.08
C GLY A 390 -8.82 -20.59 -18.69
N LEU A 391 -9.98 -21.04 -19.16
CA LEU A 391 -11.05 -20.14 -19.57
C LEU A 391 -11.88 -19.79 -18.33
N ILE A 392 -11.77 -18.56 -17.82
CA ILE A 392 -12.50 -18.10 -16.65
C ILE A 392 -13.30 -16.82 -16.96
N SER A 393 -14.29 -16.52 -16.12
CA SER A 393 -15.06 -15.27 -16.23
C SER A 393 -14.25 -14.06 -15.75
N THR A 394 -14.65 -12.85 -16.18
CA THR A 394 -14.13 -11.59 -15.67
C THR A 394 -14.36 -11.44 -14.16
N GLY A 395 -15.49 -11.97 -13.64
CA GLY A 395 -15.80 -12.01 -12.21
C GLY A 395 -14.83 -12.89 -11.41
N ASN A 396 -14.41 -14.04 -12.00
CA ASN A 396 -13.40 -14.90 -11.37
C ASN A 396 -12.01 -14.23 -11.38
N PHE A 397 -11.63 -13.63 -12.49
CA PHE A 397 -10.38 -12.87 -12.56
C PHE A 397 -10.37 -11.68 -11.59
N ALA A 398 -11.50 -10.96 -11.43
CA ALA A 398 -11.65 -9.90 -10.43
C ALA A 398 -11.49 -10.42 -8.97
N GLY A 399 -11.78 -11.70 -8.72
CA GLY A 399 -11.50 -12.36 -7.45
C GLY A 399 -10.01 -12.66 -7.25
N PHE A 400 -9.32 -13.17 -8.27
CA PHE A 400 -7.88 -13.43 -8.22
C PHE A 400 -7.03 -12.15 -8.18
N ALA A 401 -7.40 -11.14 -8.98
CA ALA A 401 -6.70 -9.87 -9.07
C ALA A 401 -7.33 -8.81 -8.14
N SER A 402 -7.37 -9.08 -6.85
CA SER A 402 -8.00 -8.20 -5.85
C SER A 402 -7.28 -6.87 -5.70
N SER A 403 -5.99 -6.81 -5.99
CA SER A 403 -5.11 -5.65 -5.79
C SER A 403 -5.19 -5.10 -4.35
N HIS A 404 -5.30 -6.00 -3.39
CA HIS A 404 -5.20 -5.69 -1.96
C HIS A 404 -3.76 -5.42 -1.57
N ASN A 405 -3.55 -4.56 -0.58
CA ASN A 405 -2.22 -4.26 -0.07
C ASN A 405 -2.30 -3.80 1.39
N PHE A 406 -1.15 -3.79 2.05
CA PHE A 406 -1.00 -3.27 3.41
C PHE A 406 -0.63 -1.80 3.39
N ALA A 407 -1.01 -1.09 4.46
CA ALA A 407 -0.68 0.31 4.61
C ALA A 407 0.84 0.48 4.79
N LEU A 408 1.43 1.34 3.97
CA LEU A 408 2.85 1.71 4.09
C LEU A 408 3.04 3.01 4.90
N GLY A 409 2.03 3.90 4.93
CA GLY A 409 2.18 5.25 5.43
C GLY A 409 3.04 6.10 4.48
N LYS A 410 3.58 7.20 5.01
CA LYS A 410 4.47 8.10 4.25
C LYS A 410 5.75 8.36 5.04
N PRO A 411 6.94 8.06 4.50
CA PRO A 411 8.20 8.36 5.18
C PRO A 411 8.47 9.85 5.31
N GLU A 412 8.08 10.64 4.30
CA GLU A 412 8.34 12.08 4.19
C GLU A 412 7.09 12.84 3.68
N ALA A 413 7.18 14.16 3.62
CA ALA A 413 6.10 15.04 3.18
C ALA A 413 4.82 14.91 4.04
N ASN A 414 4.98 14.70 5.35
CA ASN A 414 3.91 14.75 6.34
C ASN A 414 3.80 16.15 6.94
N HIS A 415 2.80 16.38 7.80
CA HIS A 415 2.57 17.67 8.45
C HIS A 415 3.81 18.19 9.21
N TRP A 416 4.55 17.27 9.88
CA TRP A 416 5.82 17.58 10.57
C TRP A 416 7.07 17.22 9.77
N GLY A 417 6.95 16.98 8.46
CA GLY A 417 8.03 16.57 7.58
C GLY A 417 8.14 15.05 7.45
N GLN A 418 9.06 14.42 8.14
CA GLN A 418 9.22 12.97 8.11
C GLN A 418 8.22 12.22 9.03
N ALA A 419 8.20 10.90 8.94
CA ALA A 419 7.35 10.05 9.78
C ALA A 419 7.73 10.15 11.26
N VAL A 420 6.74 9.99 12.14
CA VAL A 420 6.96 9.98 13.60
C VAL A 420 7.70 8.72 14.00
N SER A 421 7.30 7.57 13.50
CA SER A 421 7.94 6.28 13.82
C SER A 421 7.79 5.30 12.66
N LEU A 422 8.71 4.36 12.57
CA LEU A 422 8.60 3.19 11.72
C LEU A 422 8.06 2.02 12.56
N LEU A 423 6.95 1.46 12.15
CA LEU A 423 6.31 0.31 12.77
C LEU A 423 6.33 -0.88 11.79
N GLU A 424 5.93 -2.06 12.26
CA GLU A 424 5.78 -3.27 11.47
C GLU A 424 4.30 -3.59 11.30
N THR A 425 3.87 -3.95 10.09
CA THR A 425 2.52 -4.46 9.81
C THR A 425 2.40 -5.94 10.11
N THR A 426 1.17 -6.46 10.12
CA THR A 426 0.87 -7.91 10.27
C THR A 426 1.43 -8.77 9.14
N ALA A 427 1.84 -8.15 8.02
CA ALA A 427 2.47 -8.80 6.87
C ALA A 427 4.01 -8.64 6.86
N ALA A 428 4.62 -8.34 8.02
CA ALA A 428 6.05 -8.01 8.12
C ALA A 428 6.47 -6.87 7.17
N GLY A 429 5.58 -5.91 6.92
CA GLY A 429 5.87 -4.73 6.10
C GLY A 429 6.20 -3.51 6.95
N PRO A 430 6.96 -2.54 6.44
CA PRO A 430 7.17 -1.27 7.12
C PRO A 430 5.90 -0.42 7.11
N TYR A 431 5.64 0.27 8.23
CA TYR A 431 4.56 1.25 8.34
C TYR A 431 5.08 2.56 8.93
N TYR A 432 5.12 3.60 8.11
CA TYR A 432 5.55 4.94 8.50
C TYR A 432 4.40 5.67 9.18
N PHE A 433 4.39 5.62 10.51
CA PHE A 433 3.33 6.21 11.32
C PHE A 433 3.44 7.73 11.39
N ASN A 434 2.28 8.41 11.29
CA ASN A 434 2.12 9.85 11.50
C ASN A 434 0.85 10.13 12.30
N PHE A 435 0.87 11.17 13.14
CA PHE A 435 -0.31 11.62 13.88
C PHE A 435 -1.31 12.32 12.96
N HIS A 436 -0.84 12.95 11.90
CA HIS A 436 -1.66 13.73 10.99
C HIS A 436 -1.99 12.96 9.71
N GLN A 437 -3.24 13.13 9.27
CA GLN A 437 -3.67 12.81 7.92
C GLN A 437 -4.11 14.11 7.23
N GLY A 438 -3.24 14.65 6.38
CA GLY A 438 -3.36 16.04 5.95
C GLY A 438 -3.19 16.98 7.14
N ASP A 439 -4.14 17.88 7.36
CA ASP A 439 -4.13 18.82 8.49
C ASP A 439 -4.80 18.28 9.76
N LEU A 440 -5.41 17.09 9.69
CA LEU A 440 -6.10 16.47 10.81
C LEU A 440 -5.12 15.66 11.66
N GLY A 441 -4.85 16.16 12.89
CA GLY A 441 -3.95 15.53 13.86
C GLY A 441 -4.64 14.78 15.00
N ASN A 442 -5.95 14.55 14.90
CA ASN A 442 -6.71 13.83 15.91
C ASN A 442 -6.62 12.33 15.68
N PHE A 443 -6.27 11.56 16.71
CA PHE A 443 -6.29 10.11 16.67
C PHE A 443 -6.76 9.53 17.99
N THR A 444 -7.24 8.29 17.96
CA THR A 444 -7.76 7.58 19.13
C THR A 444 -7.05 6.23 19.27
N VAL A 445 -6.63 5.88 20.48
CA VAL A 445 -6.08 4.56 20.81
C VAL A 445 -7.11 3.77 21.58
N ILE A 446 -7.66 2.72 20.98
CA ILE A 446 -8.71 1.89 21.55
C ILE A 446 -8.16 0.49 21.83
N GLY A 447 -8.59 -0.10 22.95
CA GLY A 447 -8.24 -1.46 23.33
C GLY A 447 -8.73 -1.79 24.73
N PRO A 448 -8.82 -3.08 25.08
CA PRO A 448 -9.23 -3.51 26.42
C PRO A 448 -8.22 -3.07 27.49
N SER A 449 -8.60 -3.15 28.76
CA SER A 449 -7.69 -2.88 29.87
C SER A 449 -6.50 -3.86 29.84
N GLY A 450 -5.27 -3.36 30.07
CA GLY A 450 -4.05 -4.18 30.02
C GLY A 450 -3.48 -4.44 28.63
N SER A 451 -4.12 -3.98 27.55
CA SER A 451 -3.64 -4.20 26.16
C SER A 451 -2.41 -3.35 25.76
N GLY A 452 -1.90 -2.50 26.65
CA GLY A 452 -0.72 -1.67 26.38
C GLY A 452 -1.00 -0.31 25.74
N LYS A 453 -2.23 0.20 25.74
CA LYS A 453 -2.61 1.53 25.19
C LYS A 453 -1.66 2.65 25.63
N THR A 454 -1.45 2.79 26.94
CA THR A 454 -0.59 3.82 27.51
C THR A 454 0.86 3.65 27.07
N VAL A 455 1.34 2.40 26.94
CA VAL A 455 2.70 2.12 26.44
C VAL A 455 2.86 2.58 25.00
N VAL A 456 1.87 2.30 24.13
CA VAL A 456 1.87 2.76 22.73
C VAL A 456 1.86 4.29 22.66
N VAL A 457 1.00 4.96 23.43
CA VAL A 457 0.95 6.43 23.46
C VAL A 457 2.29 7.01 23.93
N ASN A 458 2.86 6.50 25.03
CA ASN A 458 4.16 6.96 25.54
C ASN A 458 5.29 6.73 24.53
N PHE A 459 5.29 5.58 23.84
CA PHE A 459 6.24 5.27 22.77
C PHE A 459 6.12 6.28 21.62
N LEU A 460 4.91 6.52 21.10
CA LEU A 460 4.69 7.45 19.99
C LEU A 460 5.06 8.89 20.38
N LEU A 461 4.79 9.31 21.62
CA LEU A 461 5.20 10.62 22.11
C LEU A 461 6.72 10.72 22.27
N ALA A 462 7.40 9.66 22.72
CA ALA A 462 8.87 9.62 22.76
C ALA A 462 9.46 9.73 21.35
N GLN A 463 8.87 9.05 20.36
CA GLN A 463 9.28 9.17 18.96
C GLN A 463 9.01 10.57 18.37
N ALA A 464 7.94 11.24 18.81
CA ALA A 464 7.63 12.61 18.41
C ALA A 464 8.60 13.67 18.98
N ARG A 465 9.37 13.35 20.04
CA ARG A 465 10.32 14.29 20.65
C ARG A 465 11.32 14.90 19.66
N LYS A 466 11.67 14.19 18.60
CA LYS A 466 12.52 14.69 17.51
C LYS A 466 12.02 15.97 16.84
N PHE A 467 10.70 16.22 16.89
CA PHE A 467 10.09 17.44 16.36
C PHE A 467 9.99 18.58 17.39
N HIS A 468 10.52 18.37 18.60
CA HIS A 468 10.45 19.32 19.71
C HIS A 468 9.03 19.81 20.05
N PRO A 469 8.02 18.93 20.09
CA PRO A 469 6.66 19.36 20.38
C PRO A 469 6.51 19.80 21.83
N ARG A 470 5.61 20.74 22.09
CA ARG A 470 5.08 20.98 23.43
C ARG A 470 4.07 19.88 23.75
N ILE A 471 4.30 19.11 24.83
CA ILE A 471 3.46 18.00 25.25
C ILE A 471 2.73 18.37 26.53
N ILE A 472 1.41 18.29 26.53
CA ILE A 472 0.54 18.38 27.70
C ILE A 472 -0.20 17.05 27.81
N PHE A 473 -0.02 16.36 28.93
CA PHE A 473 -0.59 15.02 29.15
C PHE A 473 -1.54 15.04 30.34
N PHE A 474 -2.81 14.71 30.14
CA PHE A 474 -3.79 14.50 31.20
C PHE A 474 -3.88 13.00 31.51
N ASP A 475 -3.35 12.62 32.67
CA ASP A 475 -3.18 11.22 33.07
C ASP A 475 -4.04 10.90 34.31
N LYS A 476 -5.04 10.05 34.12
CA LYS A 476 -5.94 9.66 35.21
C LYS A 476 -5.31 8.63 36.16
N ASP A 477 -4.56 7.67 35.61
CA ASP A 477 -4.15 6.46 36.30
C ASP A 477 -2.62 6.41 36.55
N ARG A 478 -1.91 7.51 36.37
CA ARG A 478 -0.44 7.67 36.52
C ARG A 478 0.39 6.77 35.59
N GLY A 479 -0.17 6.35 34.48
CA GLY A 479 0.52 5.48 33.53
C GLY A 479 1.62 6.17 32.74
N ALA A 480 1.61 7.51 32.67
CA ALA A 480 2.61 8.31 31.95
C ALA A 480 3.70 8.91 32.87
N GLU A 481 3.59 8.78 34.19
CA GLU A 481 4.50 9.48 35.13
C GLU A 481 5.98 9.17 34.86
N LEU A 482 6.34 7.88 34.74
CA LEU A 482 7.72 7.47 34.47
C LEU A 482 8.23 8.03 33.13
N PHE A 483 7.40 7.99 32.10
CA PHE A 483 7.73 8.54 30.79
C PHE A 483 7.96 10.04 30.85
N ILE A 484 7.03 10.81 31.41
CA ILE A 484 7.14 12.27 31.51
C ILE A 484 8.41 12.69 32.28
N ARG A 485 8.72 12.01 33.39
CA ARG A 485 9.96 12.27 34.15
C ARG A 485 11.21 11.86 33.37
N ALA A 486 11.15 10.75 32.63
CA ALA A 486 12.29 10.28 31.84
C ALA A 486 12.68 11.22 30.70
N ILE A 487 11.72 11.90 30.09
CA ILE A 487 11.98 12.93 29.06
C ILE A 487 12.28 14.32 29.63
N GLY A 488 12.44 14.45 30.96
CA GLY A 488 12.70 15.71 31.64
C GLY A 488 11.48 16.62 31.83
N GLY A 489 10.27 16.06 31.66
CA GLY A 489 9.02 16.77 31.87
C GLY A 489 8.64 16.90 33.34
N ARG A 490 7.80 17.88 33.66
CA ARG A 490 7.16 18.03 34.94
C ARG A 490 5.91 17.18 35.04
N TYR A 491 5.71 16.48 36.15
CA TYR A 491 4.54 15.68 36.43
C TYR A 491 3.96 16.07 37.80
N ASP A 492 2.77 16.63 37.81
CA ASP A 492 2.07 17.06 39.02
C ASP A 492 0.84 16.17 39.24
N VAL A 493 0.63 15.81 40.53
CA VAL A 493 -0.52 14.99 40.91
C VAL A 493 -1.54 15.89 41.60
N LEU A 494 -2.70 16.07 40.94
CA LEU A 494 -3.79 16.84 41.52
C LEU A 494 -4.55 16.00 42.56
N ARG A 495 -4.52 16.45 43.83
CA ARG A 495 -5.20 15.79 44.94
C ARG A 495 -5.95 16.81 45.79
N PRO A 496 -7.17 16.49 46.25
CA PRO A 496 -7.98 17.41 47.05
C PRO A 496 -7.37 17.78 48.39
N ASP A 497 -6.42 16.98 48.91
CA ASP A 497 -5.72 17.19 50.19
C ASP A 497 -4.48 18.06 50.08
N MET A 498 -4.11 18.51 48.88
CA MET A 498 -2.92 19.33 48.61
C MET A 498 -3.26 20.48 47.68
N ALA A 499 -2.64 21.65 47.98
CA ALA A 499 -2.70 22.80 47.09
C ALA A 499 -2.08 22.44 45.72
N ALA A 500 -2.81 22.67 44.63
CA ALA A 500 -2.36 22.31 43.30
C ALA A 500 -1.25 23.21 42.72
N GLY A 501 -1.09 24.41 43.30
CA GLY A 501 -0.14 25.41 42.79
C GLY A 501 -0.58 26.01 41.45
N LEU A 502 -1.86 25.97 41.14
CA LEU A 502 -2.42 26.61 39.94
C LEU A 502 -3.08 27.92 40.34
N ASN A 503 -2.63 29.03 39.74
CA ASN A 503 -3.26 30.34 39.94
C ASN A 503 -3.26 31.12 38.61
N PRO A 504 -4.25 30.85 37.70
CA PRO A 504 -4.32 31.51 36.41
C PRO A 504 -4.40 33.04 36.46
N LEU A 505 -4.83 33.63 37.62
CA LEU A 505 -4.90 35.10 37.78
C LEU A 505 -3.54 35.78 37.79
N GLN A 506 -2.45 35.01 37.91
CA GLN A 506 -1.07 35.50 37.90
C GLN A 506 -0.42 35.45 36.52
N LEU A 507 -1.15 35.06 35.48
CA LEU A 507 -0.68 35.10 34.09
C LEU A 507 -0.27 36.54 33.71
N ASP A 508 0.62 36.64 32.71
CA ASP A 508 1.06 37.92 32.16
C ASP A 508 -0.12 38.70 31.56
N ASP A 509 -0.11 40.02 31.72
CA ASP A 509 -1.14 40.89 31.17
C ASP A 509 -1.03 40.95 29.64
N SER A 510 -1.96 40.28 28.97
CA SER A 510 -2.13 40.29 27.52
C SER A 510 -3.62 40.19 27.14
N PRO A 511 -4.02 40.69 25.96
CA PRO A 511 -5.41 40.58 25.50
C PRO A 511 -5.91 39.13 25.48
N THR A 512 -5.05 38.19 25.11
CA THR A 512 -5.35 36.75 25.07
C THR A 512 -5.59 36.19 26.47
N ASN A 513 -4.73 36.51 27.43
CA ASN A 513 -4.86 36.04 28.81
C ASN A 513 -6.06 36.69 29.52
N ARG A 514 -6.35 37.97 29.24
CA ARG A 514 -7.56 38.62 29.75
C ARG A 514 -8.84 37.90 29.26
N GLN A 515 -8.92 37.62 27.97
CA GLN A 515 -10.05 36.88 27.41
C GLN A 515 -10.15 35.45 28.00
N PHE A 516 -9.02 34.74 28.09
CA PHE A 516 -8.99 33.41 28.72
C PHE A 516 -9.51 33.46 30.16
N LEU A 517 -9.09 34.44 30.94
CA LEU A 517 -9.53 34.57 32.34
C LEU A 517 -11.01 34.93 32.48
N ILE A 518 -11.56 35.73 31.55
CA ILE A 518 -13.00 36.03 31.50
C ILE A 518 -13.78 34.73 31.26
N ASP A 519 -13.39 33.96 30.25
CA ASP A 519 -14.04 32.71 29.88
C ASP A 519 -13.87 31.65 31.00
N TRP A 520 -12.69 31.59 31.63
CA TRP A 520 -12.41 30.67 32.72
C TRP A 520 -13.25 30.99 33.98
N VAL A 521 -13.38 32.27 34.41
CA VAL A 521 -14.23 32.64 35.55
C VAL A 521 -15.70 32.35 35.23
N ALA A 522 -16.17 32.66 34.02
CA ALA A 522 -17.51 32.31 33.57
C ALA A 522 -17.77 30.81 33.66
N GLN A 523 -16.79 29.98 33.21
CA GLN A 523 -16.88 28.52 33.30
C GLN A 523 -16.90 28.01 34.76
N LEU A 524 -16.09 28.56 35.64
CA LEU A 524 -16.10 28.24 37.08
C LEU A 524 -17.44 28.54 37.74
N ALA A 525 -18.09 29.62 37.30
CA ALA A 525 -19.43 30.00 37.75
C ALA A 525 -20.57 29.15 37.15
N GLY A 526 -20.25 28.23 36.21
CA GLY A 526 -21.25 27.39 35.53
C GLY A 526 -21.98 28.10 34.41
N GLY A 527 -21.36 29.12 33.80
CA GLY A 527 -21.89 30.00 32.77
C GLY A 527 -22.06 31.45 33.26
N ALA A 528 -22.12 32.41 32.36
CA ALA A 528 -22.38 33.81 32.64
C ALA A 528 -23.27 34.42 31.54
N ASP A 529 -24.20 35.28 31.91
CA ASP A 529 -24.96 36.06 30.98
C ASP A 529 -24.16 37.32 30.51
N ILE A 530 -24.75 38.17 29.68
CA ILE A 530 -24.08 39.35 29.11
C ILE A 530 -23.64 40.32 30.22
N ASP A 531 -24.51 40.59 31.20
CA ASP A 531 -24.24 41.53 32.29
C ASP A 531 -23.21 40.95 33.27
N GLU A 532 -23.29 39.67 33.56
CA GLU A 532 -22.30 38.94 34.36
C GLU A 532 -20.96 38.89 33.65
N THR A 533 -20.90 38.66 32.36
CA THR A 533 -19.67 38.69 31.55
C THR A 533 -19.01 40.09 31.61
N ALA A 534 -19.77 41.14 31.51
CA ALA A 534 -19.26 42.49 31.65
C ALA A 534 -18.63 42.71 33.04
N ARG A 535 -19.32 42.25 34.10
CA ARG A 535 -18.80 42.34 35.49
C ARG A 535 -17.54 41.51 35.69
N ILE A 536 -17.45 40.30 35.07
CA ILE A 536 -16.25 39.47 35.08
C ILE A 536 -15.11 40.20 34.40
N LYS A 537 -15.36 40.82 33.26
CA LYS A 537 -14.35 41.63 32.55
C LYS A 537 -13.80 42.76 33.42
N ASP A 538 -14.67 43.56 34.04
CA ASP A 538 -14.26 44.62 34.94
C ASP A 538 -13.44 44.10 36.12
N ALA A 539 -13.79 42.95 36.69
CA ALA A 539 -13.06 42.32 37.76
C ALA A 539 -11.69 41.79 37.33
N ILE A 540 -11.56 41.26 36.11
CA ILE A 540 -10.27 40.84 35.54
C ILE A 540 -9.38 42.05 35.25
N ASP A 541 -9.94 43.15 34.75
CA ASP A 541 -9.21 44.38 34.55
C ASP A 541 -8.67 44.90 35.91
N ALA A 542 -9.51 44.95 36.95
CA ALA A 542 -9.09 45.31 38.31
C ALA A 542 -8.06 44.34 38.92
N ASN A 543 -8.09 43.05 38.58
CA ASN A 543 -7.10 42.07 39.02
C ASN A 543 -5.71 42.41 38.47
N PHE A 544 -5.61 42.84 37.20
CA PHE A 544 -4.32 43.22 36.62
C PHE A 544 -3.74 44.50 37.19
N ASP A 545 -4.57 45.37 37.76
CA ASP A 545 -4.12 46.57 38.49
C ASP A 545 -3.51 46.21 39.88
N GLN A 546 -3.71 45.00 40.39
CA GLN A 546 -3.15 44.54 41.66
C GLN A 546 -1.74 43.98 41.50
N PRO A 547 -0.88 44.09 42.55
CA PRO A 547 0.37 43.35 42.58
C PRO A 547 0.12 41.83 42.41
N VAL A 548 1.06 41.14 41.75
CA VAL A 548 0.92 39.72 41.42
C VAL A 548 0.64 38.86 42.65
N ASP A 549 1.27 39.12 43.78
CA ASP A 549 1.07 38.39 45.03
C ASP A 549 -0.33 38.53 45.64
N HIS A 550 -1.09 39.54 45.21
CA HIS A 550 -2.47 39.77 45.63
C HIS A 550 -3.51 39.21 44.66
N ARG A 551 -3.10 38.69 43.49
CA ARG A 551 -3.99 38.13 42.48
C ARG A 551 -4.38 36.70 42.85
N ARG A 552 -5.49 36.58 43.60
CA ARG A 552 -6.04 35.29 44.05
C ARG A 552 -7.54 35.21 43.81
N LEU A 553 -8.05 34.00 43.56
CA LEU A 553 -9.47 33.77 43.25
C LEU A 553 -10.38 34.28 44.38
N ARG A 554 -9.98 34.15 45.66
CA ARG A 554 -10.71 34.71 46.79
C ARG A 554 -10.86 36.22 46.71
N HIS A 555 -9.83 36.94 46.33
CA HIS A 555 -9.86 38.40 46.21
C HIS A 555 -10.69 38.84 45.00
N LEU A 556 -10.59 38.13 43.87
CA LEU A 556 -11.41 38.37 42.70
C LEU A 556 -12.90 38.16 43.02
N ALA A 557 -13.24 37.07 43.73
CA ALA A 557 -14.59 36.73 44.06
C ALA A 557 -15.27 37.85 44.92
N GLU A 558 -14.51 38.51 45.81
CA GLU A 558 -15.06 39.63 46.62
C GLU A 558 -15.54 40.80 45.74
N LEU A 559 -15.02 41.01 44.56
CA LEU A 559 -15.47 42.05 43.63
C LEU A 559 -16.89 41.79 43.10
N PHE A 560 -17.38 40.57 43.21
CA PHE A 560 -18.75 40.17 42.82
C PHE A 560 -19.74 40.26 43.95
N ARG A 561 -19.30 40.57 45.18
CA ARG A 561 -20.15 40.70 46.31
C ARG A 561 -21.06 41.92 46.21
N GLY A 562 -22.33 41.69 46.00
CA GLY A 562 -23.36 42.75 45.94
C GLY A 562 -23.68 43.36 47.28
N GLY A 563 -24.25 44.57 47.33
CA GLY A 563 -24.67 45.24 48.56
C GLY A 563 -25.91 44.65 49.24
N SER A 564 -26.55 43.64 48.68
CA SER A 564 -27.73 42.93 49.17
C SER A 564 -27.32 41.53 49.68
N ARG A 565 -28.21 40.79 50.37
CA ARG A 565 -27.94 39.41 50.77
C ARG A 565 -27.60 38.56 49.53
N PRO A 566 -26.44 37.81 49.60
CA PRO A 566 -26.07 36.91 48.51
C PRO A 566 -27.21 35.93 48.21
N THR A 567 -27.52 35.75 46.94
CA THR A 567 -28.45 34.76 46.42
C THR A 567 -27.67 33.58 45.85
N ALA A 568 -28.22 32.40 45.81
CA ALA A 568 -27.58 31.21 45.19
C ALA A 568 -27.30 31.41 43.71
N ALA A 569 -27.93 32.38 43.07
CA ALA A 569 -27.81 32.68 41.65
C ALA A 569 -26.70 33.68 41.29
N ASP A 570 -26.15 34.44 42.29
CA ASP A 570 -25.13 35.45 41.97
C ASP A 570 -23.71 34.85 41.77
N LEU A 571 -22.85 35.58 41.06
CA LEU A 571 -21.49 35.16 40.73
C LEU A 571 -20.65 34.82 41.98
N TYR A 572 -20.78 35.59 43.03
CA TYR A 572 -20.05 35.37 44.31
C TYR A 572 -20.39 33.98 44.88
N SER A 573 -21.67 33.63 44.97
CA SER A 573 -22.13 32.36 45.50
C SER A 573 -21.77 31.18 44.60
N ARG A 574 -21.86 31.34 43.29
CA ARG A 574 -21.47 30.31 42.33
C ARG A 574 -19.99 30.03 42.28
N LEU A 575 -19.13 31.02 42.60
CA LEU A 575 -17.68 30.88 42.70
C LEU A 575 -17.24 30.33 44.06
N ARG A 576 -18.11 30.31 45.10
CA ARG A 576 -17.79 29.90 46.47
C ARG A 576 -17.10 28.52 46.59
N PRO A 577 -17.44 27.50 45.79
CA PRO A 577 -16.76 26.20 45.84
C PRO A 577 -15.27 26.24 45.49
N TRP A 578 -14.80 27.27 44.79
CA TRP A 578 -13.45 27.36 44.20
C TRP A 578 -12.43 28.16 45.02
N TRP A 579 -12.83 28.78 46.13
CA TRP A 579 -11.95 29.59 46.96
C TRP A 579 -12.21 29.48 48.44
N GLY A 580 -11.24 29.89 49.27
CA GLY A 580 -11.33 29.89 50.72
C GLY A 580 -11.52 28.47 51.32
N GLU A 581 -12.67 28.24 51.99
CA GLU A 581 -13.06 26.93 52.53
C GLU A 581 -13.90 26.10 51.55
N GLY A 582 -13.98 26.51 50.30
CA GLY A 582 -14.73 25.77 49.26
C GLY A 582 -14.08 24.42 48.93
N GLU A 583 -14.90 23.44 48.63
CA GLU A 583 -14.45 22.04 48.35
C GLU A 583 -13.38 21.90 47.26
N ARG A 584 -13.28 22.88 46.36
CA ARG A 584 -12.35 22.94 45.24
C ARG A 584 -11.32 24.07 45.35
N ALA A 585 -11.23 24.76 46.49
CA ALA A 585 -10.30 25.88 46.70
C ALA A 585 -8.85 25.45 46.52
N TRP A 586 -8.50 24.21 46.88
CA TRP A 586 -7.17 23.63 46.72
C TRP A 586 -6.64 23.68 45.28
N LEU A 587 -7.55 23.75 44.30
CA LEU A 587 -7.18 23.69 42.88
C LEU A 587 -6.67 25.05 42.39
N PHE A 588 -7.41 26.16 42.62
CA PHE A 588 -7.12 27.45 42.01
C PHE A 588 -6.90 28.61 42.96
N ASP A 589 -7.24 28.48 44.24
CA ASP A 589 -7.04 29.58 45.22
C ASP A 589 -5.66 29.53 45.87
N ASN A 590 -4.61 29.37 45.06
CA ASN A 590 -3.24 29.24 45.48
C ASN A 590 -2.53 30.61 45.57
N GLU A 591 -1.51 30.73 46.45
CA GLU A 591 -0.74 31.99 46.63
C GLU A 591 0.12 32.31 45.42
N ARG A 592 0.69 31.27 44.81
CA ARG A 592 1.58 31.40 43.66
C ARG A 592 1.15 30.44 42.57
N ASP A 593 1.29 30.90 41.35
CA ASP A 593 1.27 30.03 40.22
C ASP A 593 2.62 29.31 40.08
N LEU A 594 2.61 28.00 40.09
CA LEU A 594 3.80 27.15 39.97
C LEU A 594 3.90 26.49 38.59
N THR A 595 3.02 26.84 37.66
CA THR A 595 3.00 26.21 36.30
C THR A 595 4.05 26.76 35.35
#